data_8252bd655ee50f3b30131df2b2305739
#
_entry.id   8252bd655ee50f3b30131df2b2305739
#
_cell.length_a   1.000
_cell.length_b   1.000
_cell.length_c   1.000
_cell.angle_alpha   90.00
_cell.angle_beta   90.00
_cell.angle_gamma   90.00
#
_symmetry.space_group_name_H-M   'P 1'
#
loop_
_entity.id
_entity.type
_entity.pdbx_description
1 polymer ?
#
loop_
_entity_poly.entity_id
_entity_poly.type
_entity_poly.pdbx_seq_one_letter_code
_entity_poly.pdbx_strand_id
1 'polypeptide(L)'
;MNLAQAIEHATALALPGFFSDDATHTADRERNEEAISLLLAAWKDAPAGAEPVPFRVILDLADRNRETCDEFGAARLRDTRGTSLSRGLTEADLVRGVAALQRRSFEDVAREAGAGAKDLASAYVNAPVSGTVVGIDIETTDRYPDRGYILNVGLQVMRLGPDTTCDEGYVAYCGVPAMYKELGIPLNDIHHIEWADVEGKKPFRKNKELQKAILAALTTYPFMAHNAAFEDSWFMLHLDGYAEARKAGKIIPIDTRDICRRLDPEVRILPRESSPASLENWARRRGTLKPSEKERHLGLDDVDLMLRTVQAEFKERNMF
;
A
#
# COMPACT_ATOMS: atom_id res chain seq x y z
N MET A 1 26.93 13.18 -18.87
CA MET A 1 26.86 11.85 -18.25
C MET A 1 25.59 11.21 -18.76
N ASN A 2 25.64 9.98 -19.27
CA ASN A 2 24.42 9.28 -19.65
C ASN A 2 23.73 8.66 -18.40
N LEU A 3 22.48 8.21 -18.54
CA LEU A 3 21.71 7.70 -17.40
C LEU A 3 22.38 6.48 -16.74
N ALA A 4 22.98 5.58 -17.52
CA ALA A 4 23.68 4.40 -16.97
C ALA A 4 24.90 4.81 -16.12
N GLN A 5 25.68 5.75 -16.59
CA GLN A 5 26.83 6.31 -15.84
C GLN A 5 26.36 7.06 -14.56
N ALA A 6 25.22 7.76 -14.63
CA ALA A 6 24.66 8.44 -13.47
C ALA A 6 24.16 7.44 -12.42
N ILE A 7 23.59 6.33 -12.84
CA ILE A 7 23.16 5.23 -11.96
C ILE A 7 24.36 4.61 -11.25
N GLU A 8 25.40 4.28 -12.00
CA GLU A 8 26.62 3.68 -11.45
C GLU A 8 27.27 4.62 -10.43
N HIS A 9 27.37 5.91 -10.77
CA HIS A 9 27.93 6.93 -9.88
C HIS A 9 27.08 7.14 -8.63
N ALA A 10 25.76 7.26 -8.77
CA ALA A 10 24.84 7.41 -7.66
C ALA A 10 24.86 6.17 -6.73
N THR A 11 24.99 4.98 -7.31
CA THR A 11 25.10 3.74 -6.54
C THR A 11 26.40 3.70 -5.73
N ALA A 12 27.50 4.14 -6.33
CA ALA A 12 28.78 4.23 -5.64
C ALA A 12 28.77 5.25 -4.49
N LEU A 13 28.10 6.40 -4.69
CA LEU A 13 27.93 7.43 -3.65
C LEU A 13 27.05 6.96 -2.50
N ALA A 14 26.07 6.10 -2.79
CA ALA A 14 25.08 5.64 -1.82
C ALA A 14 25.54 4.51 -0.90
N LEU A 15 26.68 3.89 -1.15
CA LEU A 15 27.18 2.67 -0.51
C LEU A 15 27.92 2.77 0.85
N PRO A 16 28.12 3.89 1.53
CA PRO A 16 28.73 3.87 2.86
C PRO A 16 27.77 3.48 3.97
N GLY A 17 28.30 2.74 4.89
CA GLY A 17 27.77 1.94 5.96
C GLY A 17 26.61 2.44 6.82
N PHE A 18 25.93 1.47 7.36
CA PHE A 18 24.66 1.53 8.12
C PHE A 18 24.79 2.06 9.56
N PHE A 19 25.97 2.38 10.03
CA PHE A 19 26.21 2.80 11.43
C PHE A 19 27.17 3.99 11.45
N SER A 20 26.64 5.16 11.71
CA SER A 20 27.46 6.34 11.86
C SER A 20 26.85 7.35 12.82
N ASP A 21 27.72 8.09 13.48
CA ASP A 21 27.38 9.22 14.33
C ASP A 21 26.76 10.37 13.54
N ASP A 22 26.26 11.40 14.23
CA ASP A 22 25.55 12.53 13.62
C ASP A 22 26.35 13.26 12.51
N ALA A 23 27.69 13.30 12.61
CA ALA A 23 28.53 13.95 11.59
C ALA A 23 28.58 13.15 10.29
N THR A 24 28.56 11.83 10.39
CA THR A 24 28.50 10.91 9.24
C THR A 24 27.15 10.97 8.56
N HIS A 25 26.05 11.13 9.32
CA HIS A 25 24.71 11.34 8.74
C HIS A 25 24.62 12.58 7.87
N THR A 26 25.26 13.67 8.25
CA THR A 26 25.29 14.90 7.44
C THR A 26 26.03 14.68 6.11
N ALA A 27 27.21 14.05 6.16
CA ALA A 27 27.98 13.73 4.97
C ALA A 27 27.29 12.72 4.05
N ASP A 28 26.56 11.75 4.61
CA ASP A 28 25.74 10.81 3.85
C ASP A 28 24.55 11.51 3.19
N ARG A 29 23.95 12.47 3.85
CA ARG A 29 22.87 13.28 3.29
C ARG A 29 23.32 14.07 2.08
N GLU A 30 24.44 14.80 2.19
CA GLU A 30 25.00 15.60 1.10
C GLU A 30 25.34 14.72 -0.12
N ARG A 31 25.95 13.56 0.09
CA ARG A 31 26.25 12.60 -1.00
C ARG A 31 24.99 12.05 -1.66
N ASN A 32 23.96 11.80 -0.90
CA ASN A 32 22.69 11.29 -1.43
C ASN A 32 21.93 12.39 -2.19
N GLU A 33 21.97 13.65 -1.75
CA GLU A 33 21.44 14.80 -2.48
C GLU A 33 22.16 14.98 -3.82
N GLU A 34 23.48 14.85 -3.83
CA GLU A 34 24.29 14.88 -5.04
C GLU A 34 23.93 13.74 -5.99
N ALA A 35 23.81 12.51 -5.48
CA ALA A 35 23.45 11.33 -6.26
C ALA A 35 22.07 11.48 -6.93
N ILE A 36 21.06 11.97 -6.22
CA ILE A 36 19.73 12.21 -6.79
C ILE A 36 19.76 13.35 -7.81
N SER A 37 20.47 14.41 -7.53
CA SER A 37 20.61 15.55 -8.47
C SER A 37 21.24 15.10 -9.79
N LEU A 38 22.27 14.25 -9.72
CA LEU A 38 22.91 13.65 -10.89
C LEU A 38 21.95 12.75 -11.68
N LEU A 39 21.18 11.92 -10.99
CA LEU A 39 20.18 11.04 -11.61
C LEU A 39 19.10 11.85 -12.31
N LEU A 40 18.58 12.90 -11.67
CA LEU A 40 17.54 13.75 -12.23
C LEU A 40 18.06 14.50 -13.46
N ALA A 41 19.28 15.04 -13.42
CA ALA A 41 19.90 15.71 -14.55
C ALA A 41 20.10 14.75 -15.73
N ALA A 42 20.68 13.58 -15.47
CA ALA A 42 20.92 12.58 -16.50
C ALA A 42 19.62 12.02 -17.11
N TRP A 43 18.55 11.94 -16.31
CA TRP A 43 17.25 11.53 -16.80
C TRP A 43 16.59 12.57 -17.69
N LYS A 44 16.68 13.88 -17.36
CA LYS A 44 16.20 14.97 -18.23
C LYS A 44 16.85 14.95 -19.62
N ASP A 45 18.11 14.53 -19.68
CA ASP A 45 18.89 14.46 -20.91
C ASP A 45 18.81 13.08 -21.60
N ALA A 46 18.09 12.11 -21.00
CA ALA A 46 17.98 10.76 -21.53
C ALA A 46 17.08 10.72 -22.77
N PRO A 47 17.45 9.96 -23.81
CA PRO A 47 16.59 9.77 -24.97
C PRO A 47 15.30 9.02 -24.61
N ALA A 48 14.22 9.30 -25.32
CA ALA A 48 12.95 8.56 -25.18
C ALA A 48 13.19 7.05 -25.35
N GLY A 49 12.75 6.25 -24.36
CA GLY A 49 12.96 4.81 -24.34
C GLY A 49 14.21 4.34 -23.58
N ALA A 50 14.92 5.23 -22.87
CA ALA A 50 16.02 4.82 -21.99
C ALA A 50 15.54 3.85 -20.91
N GLU A 51 16.39 2.85 -20.59
CA GLU A 51 16.09 1.88 -19.53
C GLU A 51 15.87 2.57 -18.18
N PRO A 52 14.84 2.18 -17.40
CA PRO A 52 14.58 2.77 -16.11
C PRO A 52 15.68 2.43 -15.10
N VAL A 53 15.99 3.37 -14.22
CA VAL A 53 16.90 3.17 -13.09
C VAL A 53 16.30 2.15 -12.10
N PRO A 54 17.05 1.23 -11.52
CA PRO A 54 16.55 0.31 -10.51
C PRO A 54 15.95 1.06 -9.30
N PHE A 55 14.71 0.78 -9.00
CA PHE A 55 13.92 1.44 -7.93
C PHE A 55 14.61 1.39 -6.56
N ARG A 56 15.36 0.32 -6.30
CA ARG A 56 16.12 0.11 -5.06
C ARG A 56 17.07 1.26 -4.76
N VAL A 57 17.75 1.81 -5.75
CA VAL A 57 18.77 2.85 -5.55
C VAL A 57 18.19 4.11 -4.93
N ILE A 58 17.00 4.55 -5.37
CA ILE A 58 16.39 5.77 -4.80
C ILE A 58 15.67 5.50 -3.49
N LEU A 59 15.10 4.34 -3.28
CA LEU A 59 14.55 4.00 -1.98
C LEU A 59 15.63 4.02 -0.90
N ASP A 60 16.79 3.42 -1.21
CA ASP A 60 17.92 3.43 -0.29
C ASP A 60 18.45 4.86 -0.06
N LEU A 61 18.43 5.71 -1.08
CA LEU A 61 18.82 7.11 -0.98
C LEU A 61 17.79 7.95 -0.19
N ALA A 62 16.50 7.77 -0.45
CA ALA A 62 15.44 8.47 0.26
C ALA A 62 15.34 8.03 1.73
N ASP A 63 15.55 6.75 2.02
CA ASP A 63 15.49 6.20 3.38
C ASP A 63 16.66 6.66 4.26
N ARG A 64 17.85 6.82 3.68
CA ARG A 64 19.05 7.29 4.40
C ARG A 64 18.99 8.75 4.83
N ASN A 65 18.18 9.57 4.17
CA ASN A 65 18.13 11.02 4.38
C ASN A 65 16.93 11.51 5.19
N ARG A 66 16.12 10.61 5.71
CA ARG A 66 15.02 11.00 6.61
C ARG A 66 15.54 11.21 8.03
N GLU A 67 15.78 12.45 8.41
CA GLU A 67 16.05 12.85 9.81
C GLU A 67 14.93 12.48 10.80
N THR A 68 13.77 12.07 10.30
CA THR A 68 12.57 11.81 11.11
C THR A 68 11.97 10.44 10.89
N CYS A 69 12.59 9.58 10.09
CA CYS A 69 12.16 8.20 10.01
C CYS A 69 12.71 7.48 11.24
N ASP A 70 11.81 7.19 12.18
CA ASP A 70 12.11 6.15 13.14
C ASP A 70 12.46 4.88 12.33
N GLU A 71 13.38 4.06 12.84
CA GLU A 71 13.83 2.82 12.22
C GLU A 71 12.65 1.92 11.77
N PHE A 72 11.52 2.08 12.43
CA PHE A 72 10.27 1.39 12.18
C PHE A 72 9.58 1.86 10.88
N GLY A 73 9.58 3.17 10.60
CA GLY A 73 9.03 3.72 9.35
C GLY A 73 9.85 3.34 8.12
N ALA A 74 11.17 3.32 8.23
CA ALA A 74 12.06 2.93 7.15
C ALA A 74 11.99 1.43 6.83
N ALA A 75 11.95 0.56 7.85
CA ALA A 75 11.77 -0.88 7.70
C ALA A 75 10.43 -1.20 7.03
N ARG A 76 9.37 -0.53 7.44
CA ARG A 76 8.02 -0.73 6.91
C ARG A 76 7.87 -0.28 5.47
N LEU A 77 8.52 0.82 5.07
CA LEU A 77 8.58 1.26 3.68
C LEU A 77 9.31 0.24 2.79
N ARG A 78 10.30 -0.47 3.32
CA ARG A 78 11.00 -1.53 2.62
C ARG A 78 10.12 -2.77 2.42
N ASP A 79 9.36 -3.17 3.42
CA ASP A 79 8.50 -4.37 3.37
C ASP A 79 7.29 -4.15 2.43
N THR A 80 6.60 -3.02 2.52
CA THR A 80 5.48 -2.71 1.62
C THR A 80 5.90 -2.51 0.17
N ARG A 81 7.16 -2.20 -0.08
CA ARG A 81 7.73 -2.00 -1.42
C ARG A 81 8.55 -3.17 -1.93
N GLY A 82 8.68 -4.23 -1.16
CA GLY A 82 9.43 -5.43 -1.57
C GLY A 82 8.99 -5.99 -2.91
N THR A 83 7.73 -5.83 -3.28
CA THR A 83 7.20 -6.19 -4.60
C THR A 83 7.44 -5.16 -5.69
N SER A 84 7.63 -3.91 -5.33
CA SER A 84 7.98 -2.84 -6.28
C SER A 84 9.48 -2.84 -6.63
N LEU A 85 10.30 -3.54 -5.86
CA LEU A 85 11.76 -3.65 -6.09
C LEU A 85 12.12 -4.31 -7.43
N SER A 86 11.19 -5.03 -8.06
CA SER A 86 11.38 -5.60 -9.39
C SER A 86 11.07 -4.63 -10.53
N ARG A 87 10.44 -3.48 -10.23
CA ARG A 87 10.21 -2.42 -11.22
C ARG A 87 11.42 -1.52 -11.28
N GLY A 88 11.82 -1.17 -12.47
CA GLY A 88 12.78 -0.10 -12.66
C GLY A 88 12.23 1.21 -12.06
N LEU A 89 13.12 2.12 -11.69
CA LEU A 89 12.76 3.45 -11.25
C LEU A 89 12.05 4.22 -12.34
N THR A 90 10.87 4.72 -11.98
CA THR A 90 10.14 5.63 -12.82
C THR A 90 10.59 7.07 -12.55
N GLU A 91 10.28 7.96 -13.47
CA GLU A 91 10.40 9.39 -13.31
C GLU A 91 9.82 9.90 -11.98
N ALA A 92 8.66 9.39 -11.62
CA ALA A 92 8.01 9.76 -10.39
C ALA A 92 8.74 9.29 -9.11
N ASP A 93 9.44 8.18 -9.20
CA ASP A 93 10.27 7.70 -8.08
C ASP A 93 11.49 8.61 -7.87
N LEU A 94 12.08 9.13 -8.97
CA LEU A 94 13.13 10.14 -8.93
C LEU A 94 12.64 11.45 -8.32
N VAL A 95 11.51 11.96 -8.81
CA VAL A 95 10.89 13.20 -8.30
C VAL A 95 10.55 13.06 -6.81
N ARG A 96 10.03 11.92 -6.39
CA ARG A 96 9.72 11.64 -4.98
C ARG A 96 10.97 11.64 -4.12
N GLY A 97 12.03 11.00 -4.57
CA GLY A 97 13.32 10.99 -3.89
C GLY A 97 13.87 12.40 -3.70
N VAL A 98 13.90 13.20 -4.77
CA VAL A 98 14.33 14.60 -4.72
C VAL A 98 13.46 15.44 -3.80
N ALA A 99 12.13 15.31 -3.89
CA ALA A 99 11.20 16.04 -3.02
C ALA A 99 11.44 15.73 -1.54
N ALA A 100 11.63 14.44 -1.20
CA ALA A 100 11.91 14.02 0.16
C ALA A 100 13.23 14.58 0.68
N LEU A 101 14.29 14.56 -0.13
CA LEU A 101 15.62 15.06 0.26
C LEU A 101 15.66 16.57 0.40
N GLN A 102 15.02 17.30 -0.51
CA GLN A 102 15.01 18.75 -0.51
C GLN A 102 13.94 19.35 0.39
N ARG A 103 13.13 18.52 1.08
CA ARG A 103 11.95 18.94 1.86
C ARG A 103 11.00 19.85 1.07
N ARG A 104 10.87 19.59 -0.23
CA ARG A 104 10.00 20.29 -1.16
C ARG A 104 8.73 19.50 -1.42
N SER A 105 7.72 20.15 -1.96
CA SER A 105 6.55 19.44 -2.42
C SER A 105 6.87 18.55 -3.65
N PHE A 106 6.21 17.41 -3.75
CA PHE A 106 6.30 16.55 -4.92
C PHE A 106 5.91 17.31 -6.20
N GLU A 107 4.88 18.14 -6.12
CA GLU A 107 4.35 18.93 -7.24
C GLU A 107 5.36 19.93 -7.78
N ASP A 108 6.12 20.58 -6.90
CA ASP A 108 7.15 21.53 -7.32
C ASP A 108 8.28 20.84 -8.04
N VAL A 109 8.77 19.71 -7.50
CA VAL A 109 9.84 18.94 -8.13
C VAL A 109 9.36 18.31 -9.44
N ALA A 110 8.12 17.80 -9.49
CA ALA A 110 7.53 17.25 -10.71
C ALA A 110 7.39 18.29 -11.82
N ARG A 111 6.98 19.51 -11.46
CA ARG A 111 6.86 20.63 -12.41
C ARG A 111 8.22 21.00 -13.00
N GLU A 112 9.25 21.07 -12.20
CA GLU A 112 10.61 21.31 -12.65
C GLU A 112 11.16 20.20 -13.54
N ALA A 113 10.82 18.95 -13.21
CA ALA A 113 11.21 17.79 -14.01
C ALA A 113 10.45 17.69 -15.34
N GLY A 114 9.37 18.47 -15.52
CA GLY A 114 8.55 18.44 -16.74
C GLY A 114 7.76 17.15 -16.92
N ALA A 115 7.45 16.47 -15.81
CA ALA A 115 6.87 15.15 -15.80
C ALA A 115 5.34 15.15 -16.07
N GLY A 116 4.82 14.09 -16.69
CA GLY A 116 3.40 13.87 -16.89
C GLY A 116 2.67 13.63 -15.56
N ALA A 117 1.63 14.43 -15.25
CA ALA A 117 1.03 14.46 -13.91
C ALA A 117 0.43 13.11 -13.45
N LYS A 118 -0.19 12.34 -14.37
CA LYS A 118 -0.90 11.09 -13.99
C LYS A 118 0.02 9.93 -13.65
N ASP A 119 1.08 9.74 -14.43
CA ASP A 119 2.05 8.66 -14.17
C ASP A 119 2.84 8.92 -12.89
N LEU A 120 3.16 10.19 -12.65
CA LEU A 120 3.79 10.65 -11.43
C LEU A 120 2.90 10.44 -10.20
N ALA A 121 1.62 10.75 -10.30
CA ALA A 121 0.66 10.55 -9.22
C ALA A 121 0.56 9.07 -8.83
N SER A 122 0.43 8.16 -9.81
CA SER A 122 0.38 6.72 -9.57
C SER A 122 1.62 6.20 -8.85
N ALA A 123 2.81 6.60 -9.26
CA ALA A 123 4.03 6.18 -8.61
C ALA A 123 4.22 6.84 -7.23
N TYR A 124 3.79 8.10 -7.07
CA TYR A 124 3.84 8.78 -5.77
C TYR A 124 3.09 8.02 -4.69
N VAL A 125 1.89 7.53 -4.97
CA VAL A 125 1.09 6.76 -4.02
C VAL A 125 1.40 5.27 -4.02
N ASN A 126 2.27 4.81 -4.91
CA ASN A 126 2.56 3.39 -5.13
C ASN A 126 1.29 2.56 -5.38
N ALA A 127 0.36 3.14 -6.12
CA ALA A 127 -0.94 2.57 -6.45
C ALA A 127 -1.41 3.08 -7.81
N PRO A 128 -2.22 2.31 -8.56
CA PRO A 128 -2.86 2.84 -9.75
C PRO A 128 -3.84 3.96 -9.39
N VAL A 129 -3.89 5.01 -10.19
CA VAL A 129 -4.91 6.07 -10.10
C VAL A 129 -5.98 5.93 -11.20
N SER A 130 -5.86 4.91 -12.03
CA SER A 130 -6.83 4.56 -13.07
C SER A 130 -6.81 3.05 -13.32
N GLY A 131 -7.79 2.53 -14.05
CA GLY A 131 -7.93 1.10 -14.28
C GLY A 131 -8.83 0.44 -13.24
N THR A 132 -8.85 -0.89 -13.24
CA THR A 132 -9.69 -1.67 -12.33
C THR A 132 -8.87 -2.22 -11.17
N VAL A 133 -9.41 -2.12 -9.97
CA VAL A 133 -8.86 -2.69 -8.74
C VAL A 133 -9.90 -3.55 -8.05
N VAL A 134 -9.47 -4.44 -7.18
CA VAL A 134 -10.35 -5.18 -6.29
C VAL A 134 -10.04 -4.78 -4.85
N GLY A 135 -11.05 -4.31 -4.12
CA GLY A 135 -10.97 -4.16 -2.67
C GLY A 135 -11.22 -5.51 -2.01
N ILE A 136 -10.47 -5.82 -0.97
CA ILE A 136 -10.67 -7.02 -0.17
C ILE A 136 -10.40 -6.72 1.30
N ASP A 137 -11.20 -7.32 2.16
CA ASP A 137 -11.03 -7.28 3.60
C ASP A 137 -11.46 -8.62 4.20
N ILE A 138 -10.82 -9.04 5.28
CA ILE A 138 -11.12 -10.29 5.98
C ILE A 138 -11.26 -10.09 7.48
N GLU A 139 -12.24 -10.76 8.07
CA GLU A 139 -12.35 -10.90 9.51
C GLU A 139 -11.84 -12.27 9.97
N THR A 140 -11.20 -12.30 11.11
CA THR A 140 -10.47 -13.48 11.59
C THR A 140 -10.61 -13.69 13.08
N THR A 141 -10.36 -14.93 13.55
CA THR A 141 -10.39 -15.25 14.98
C THR A 141 -9.11 -14.89 15.73
N ASP A 142 -8.05 -14.47 15.04
CA ASP A 142 -6.77 -14.11 15.63
C ASP A 142 -6.06 -13.07 14.73
N ARG A 143 -5.11 -12.34 15.28
CA ARG A 143 -4.24 -11.44 14.51
C ARG A 143 -3.18 -12.18 13.69
N TYR A 144 -2.87 -13.41 14.07
CA TYR A 144 -1.81 -14.22 13.48
C TYR A 144 -2.40 -15.36 12.65
N PRO A 145 -2.02 -15.47 11.36
CA PRO A 145 -2.62 -16.45 10.45
C PRO A 145 -2.34 -17.92 10.82
N ASP A 146 -1.27 -18.19 11.57
CA ASP A 146 -0.90 -19.53 12.03
C ASP A 146 -1.75 -20.02 13.22
N ARG A 147 -2.50 -19.13 13.88
CA ARG A 147 -3.27 -19.43 15.10
C ARG A 147 -4.77 -19.33 14.93
N GLY A 148 -5.24 -18.74 13.85
CA GLY A 148 -6.65 -18.40 13.68
C GLY A 148 -7.30 -18.98 12.43
N TYR A 149 -8.52 -18.53 12.23
CA TYR A 149 -9.40 -18.91 11.13
C TYR A 149 -9.98 -17.66 10.48
N ILE A 150 -10.14 -17.68 9.16
CA ILE A 150 -10.89 -16.64 8.44
C ILE A 150 -12.38 -16.86 8.69
N LEU A 151 -13.07 -15.84 9.19
CA LEU A 151 -14.50 -15.82 9.51
C LEU A 151 -15.33 -15.26 8.39
N ASN A 152 -14.86 -14.17 7.79
CA ASN A 152 -15.57 -13.44 6.75
C ASN A 152 -14.58 -12.97 5.69
N VAL A 153 -15.04 -12.86 4.46
CA VAL A 153 -14.30 -12.26 3.34
C VAL A 153 -15.26 -11.33 2.62
N GLY A 154 -14.93 -10.07 2.53
CA GLY A 154 -15.57 -9.08 1.68
C GLY A 154 -14.70 -8.79 0.45
N LEU A 155 -15.33 -8.71 -0.71
CA LEU A 155 -14.63 -8.41 -1.97
C LEU A 155 -15.53 -7.55 -2.86
N GLN A 156 -14.95 -6.52 -3.47
CA GLN A 156 -15.65 -5.64 -4.39
C GLN A 156 -14.71 -5.12 -5.46
N VAL A 157 -15.20 -5.04 -6.69
CA VAL A 157 -14.44 -4.51 -7.83
C VAL A 157 -14.83 -3.06 -8.06
N MET A 158 -13.84 -2.23 -8.39
CA MET A 158 -14.06 -0.84 -8.73
C MET A 158 -13.14 -0.42 -9.88
N ARG A 159 -13.70 0.27 -10.86
CA ARG A 159 -12.91 1.02 -11.83
C ARG A 159 -12.58 2.39 -11.22
N LEU A 160 -11.29 2.68 -11.04
CA LEU A 160 -10.87 3.96 -10.49
C LEU A 160 -11.20 5.11 -11.44
N GLY A 161 -11.84 6.13 -10.90
CA GLY A 161 -12.25 7.33 -11.62
C GLY A 161 -13.04 8.27 -10.70
N PRO A 162 -13.23 9.54 -11.08
CA PRO A 162 -13.80 10.57 -10.18
C PRO A 162 -15.25 10.32 -9.79
N ASP A 163 -16.05 9.71 -10.68
CA ASP A 163 -17.51 9.55 -10.50
C ASP A 163 -17.95 8.09 -10.71
N THR A 164 -17.04 7.14 -10.56
CA THR A 164 -17.34 5.72 -10.65
C THR A 164 -17.93 5.21 -9.35
N THR A 165 -18.76 4.20 -9.43
CA THR A 165 -19.29 3.45 -8.29
C THR A 165 -18.64 2.08 -8.22
N CYS A 166 -18.62 1.49 -7.04
CA CYS A 166 -18.23 0.10 -6.90
C CYS A 166 -19.24 -0.81 -7.61
N ASP A 167 -18.76 -1.95 -8.14
CA ASP A 167 -19.61 -3.01 -8.63
C ASP A 167 -20.36 -3.70 -7.46
N GLU A 168 -21.24 -4.64 -7.78
CA GLU A 168 -21.88 -5.47 -6.75
C GLU A 168 -20.83 -6.20 -5.93
N GLY A 169 -20.94 -6.10 -4.61
CA GLY A 169 -20.00 -6.69 -3.68
C GLY A 169 -20.29 -8.15 -3.43
N TYR A 170 -19.28 -8.91 -3.09
CA TYR A 170 -19.37 -10.31 -2.67
C TYR A 170 -18.93 -10.44 -1.21
N VAL A 171 -19.73 -11.17 -0.43
CA VAL A 171 -19.42 -11.49 0.96
C VAL A 171 -19.58 -13.00 1.21
N ALA A 172 -18.63 -13.58 1.94
CA ALA A 172 -18.70 -14.99 2.35
C ALA A 172 -18.34 -15.15 3.82
N TYR A 173 -19.19 -15.84 4.57
CA TYR A 173 -18.87 -16.32 5.91
C TYR A 173 -18.28 -17.71 5.85
N CYS A 174 -17.30 -17.99 6.70
CA CYS A 174 -16.56 -19.24 6.76
C CYS A 174 -16.75 -19.93 8.11
N GLY A 175 -16.90 -21.24 8.08
CA GLY A 175 -17.04 -22.04 9.29
C GLY A 175 -15.74 -22.14 10.09
N VAL A 176 -15.90 -22.30 11.39
CA VAL A 176 -14.80 -22.48 12.35
C VAL A 176 -15.02 -23.71 13.22
N PRO A 177 -14.03 -24.18 14.01
CA PRO A 177 -14.18 -25.32 14.88
C PRO A 177 -15.37 -25.20 15.87
N ALA A 178 -16.08 -26.32 16.11
CA ALA A 178 -17.26 -26.35 16.96
C ALA A 178 -17.02 -25.86 18.41
N MET A 179 -15.81 -25.89 18.89
CA MET A 179 -15.47 -25.36 20.22
C MET A 179 -15.86 -23.90 20.40
N TYR A 180 -15.88 -23.11 19.33
CA TYR A 180 -16.27 -21.69 19.39
C TYR A 180 -17.77 -21.47 19.60
N LYS A 181 -18.58 -22.52 19.51
CA LYS A 181 -20.01 -22.48 19.90
C LYS A 181 -20.16 -22.20 21.39
N GLU A 182 -19.32 -22.83 22.21
CA GLU A 182 -19.33 -22.67 23.66
C GLU A 182 -18.44 -21.57 24.16
N LEU A 183 -17.29 -21.39 23.55
CA LEU A 183 -16.29 -20.39 23.95
C LEU A 183 -16.58 -18.97 23.45
N GLY A 184 -17.48 -18.83 22.47
CA GLY A 184 -17.67 -17.58 21.72
C GLY A 184 -16.64 -17.40 20.61
N ILE A 185 -16.97 -16.59 19.62
CA ILE A 185 -16.05 -16.22 18.53
C ILE A 185 -15.05 -15.17 19.06
N PRO A 186 -13.72 -15.42 18.97
CA PRO A 186 -12.73 -14.45 19.38
C PRO A 186 -12.82 -13.15 18.56
N LEU A 187 -12.47 -12.01 19.18
CA LEU A 187 -12.52 -10.67 18.59
C LEU A 187 -13.93 -10.20 18.17
N ASN A 188 -14.98 -10.84 18.70
CA ASN A 188 -16.37 -10.48 18.44
C ASN A 188 -16.69 -9.02 18.83
N ASP A 189 -16.01 -8.49 19.82
CA ASP A 189 -16.08 -7.07 20.23
C ASP A 189 -15.61 -6.09 19.12
N ILE A 190 -14.89 -6.59 18.12
CA ILE A 190 -14.42 -5.82 16.97
C ILE A 190 -15.36 -6.04 15.77
N HIS A 191 -15.45 -7.27 15.26
CA HIS A 191 -16.14 -7.58 14.01
C HIS A 191 -17.61 -8.02 14.20
N HIS A 192 -18.09 -8.20 15.42
CA HIS A 192 -19.48 -8.56 15.76
C HIS A 192 -20.01 -9.84 15.10
N ILE A 193 -19.13 -10.71 14.59
CA ILE A 193 -19.52 -12.02 14.00
C ILE A 193 -19.77 -12.99 15.13
N GLU A 194 -20.95 -13.59 15.14
CA GLU A 194 -21.36 -14.57 16.14
C GLU A 194 -21.34 -15.99 15.58
N TRP A 195 -21.50 -16.98 16.46
CA TRP A 195 -21.57 -18.37 16.04
C TRP A 195 -22.66 -18.62 14.99
N ALA A 196 -23.81 -17.96 15.11
CA ALA A 196 -24.92 -18.09 14.17
C ALA A 196 -24.56 -17.74 12.72
N ASP A 197 -23.61 -16.82 12.52
CA ASP A 197 -23.19 -16.36 11.19
C ASP A 197 -22.31 -17.40 10.48
N VAL A 198 -21.56 -18.19 11.24
CA VAL A 198 -20.59 -19.17 10.76
C VAL A 198 -21.03 -20.62 10.91
N GLU A 199 -22.12 -20.88 11.67
CA GLU A 199 -22.64 -22.23 11.89
C GLU A 199 -23.06 -22.90 10.57
N GLY A 200 -22.59 -24.12 10.34
CA GLY A 200 -22.86 -24.86 9.11
C GLY A 200 -22.13 -24.39 7.86
N LYS A 201 -21.37 -23.32 7.93
CA LYS A 201 -20.57 -22.86 6.80
C LYS A 201 -19.33 -23.73 6.60
N LYS A 202 -18.86 -23.83 5.35
CA LYS A 202 -17.59 -24.51 5.05
C LYS A 202 -16.41 -23.68 5.59
N PRO A 203 -15.45 -24.26 6.32
CA PRO A 203 -14.20 -23.57 6.67
C PRO A 203 -13.49 -23.05 5.42
N PHE A 204 -12.84 -21.88 5.51
CA PHE A 204 -12.16 -21.26 4.37
C PHE A 204 -11.23 -22.22 3.62
N ARG A 205 -10.35 -22.92 4.33
CA ARG A 205 -9.41 -23.90 3.74
C ARG A 205 -10.10 -25.07 3.00
N LYS A 206 -11.35 -25.38 3.36
CA LYS A 206 -12.14 -26.46 2.72
C LYS A 206 -13.06 -25.94 1.61
N ASN A 207 -13.24 -24.63 1.50
CA ASN A 207 -14.11 -24.01 0.50
C ASN A 207 -13.33 -23.69 -0.79
N LYS A 208 -13.08 -24.71 -1.61
CA LYS A 208 -12.25 -24.56 -2.81
C LYS A 208 -12.89 -23.68 -3.88
N GLU A 209 -14.19 -23.55 -3.93
CA GLU A 209 -14.91 -22.66 -4.85
C GLU A 209 -14.66 -21.20 -4.48
N LEU A 210 -14.79 -20.85 -3.19
CA LEU A 210 -14.48 -19.52 -2.67
C LEU A 210 -13.00 -19.17 -2.91
N GLN A 211 -12.09 -20.08 -2.56
CA GLN A 211 -10.66 -19.87 -2.77
C GLN A 211 -10.31 -19.59 -4.24
N LYS A 212 -10.91 -20.39 -5.16
CA LYS A 212 -10.70 -20.20 -6.60
C LYS A 212 -11.22 -18.85 -7.08
N ALA A 213 -12.39 -18.42 -6.60
CA ALA A 213 -12.97 -17.12 -6.96
C ALA A 213 -12.08 -15.95 -6.47
N ILE A 214 -11.63 -16.01 -5.21
CA ILE A 214 -10.73 -15.01 -4.64
C ILE A 214 -9.40 -14.97 -5.43
N LEU A 215 -8.76 -16.12 -5.62
CA LEU A 215 -7.48 -16.19 -6.35
C LEU A 215 -7.61 -15.63 -7.78
N ALA A 216 -8.72 -15.94 -8.47
CA ALA A 216 -8.99 -15.40 -9.80
C ALA A 216 -9.11 -13.88 -9.79
N ALA A 217 -9.82 -13.30 -8.83
CA ALA A 217 -9.96 -11.85 -8.69
C ALA A 217 -8.60 -11.18 -8.43
N LEU A 218 -7.83 -11.70 -7.46
CA LEU A 218 -6.54 -11.13 -7.05
C LEU A 218 -5.42 -11.29 -8.10
N THR A 219 -5.55 -12.29 -9.01
CA THR A 219 -4.62 -12.46 -10.13
C THR A 219 -5.03 -11.68 -11.37
N THR A 220 -6.28 -11.23 -11.45
CA THR A 220 -6.80 -10.43 -12.57
C THR A 220 -6.57 -8.93 -12.36
N TYR A 221 -6.74 -8.46 -11.13
CA TYR A 221 -6.62 -7.04 -10.78
C TYR A 221 -5.70 -6.86 -9.58
N PRO A 222 -4.99 -5.71 -9.49
CA PRO A 222 -4.34 -5.32 -8.24
C PRO A 222 -5.37 -5.25 -7.12
N PHE A 223 -5.05 -5.73 -5.93
CA PHE A 223 -5.97 -5.64 -4.81
C PHE A 223 -5.59 -4.54 -3.83
N MET A 224 -6.61 -3.86 -3.30
CA MET A 224 -6.50 -2.86 -2.25
C MET A 224 -7.05 -3.42 -0.94
N ALA A 225 -6.31 -3.22 0.15
CA ALA A 225 -6.75 -3.49 1.51
C ALA A 225 -6.20 -2.43 2.46
N HIS A 226 -6.91 -2.17 3.56
CA HIS A 226 -6.45 -1.20 4.55
C HIS A 226 -5.55 -1.87 5.61
N ASN A 227 -4.24 -1.82 5.38
CA ASN A 227 -3.19 -2.63 6.00
C ASN A 227 -2.97 -3.98 5.28
N ALA A 228 -2.82 -3.91 3.96
CA ALA A 228 -2.75 -5.06 3.04
C ALA A 228 -1.75 -6.16 3.44
N ALA A 229 -0.78 -5.86 4.30
CA ALA A 229 0.11 -6.87 4.87
C ALA A 229 -0.65 -7.91 5.74
N PHE A 230 -1.80 -7.55 6.28
CA PHE A 230 -2.64 -8.47 7.03
C PHE A 230 -3.26 -9.50 6.09
N GLU A 231 -3.98 -9.08 5.06
CA GLU A 231 -4.59 -9.95 4.06
C GLU A 231 -3.54 -10.80 3.35
N ASP A 232 -2.42 -10.17 2.93
CA ASP A 232 -1.31 -10.87 2.26
C ASP A 232 -0.78 -12.02 3.12
N SER A 233 -0.58 -11.81 4.43
CA SER A 233 -0.09 -12.83 5.35
C SER A 233 -1.08 -14.00 5.54
N TRP A 234 -2.37 -13.69 5.62
CA TRP A 234 -3.42 -14.70 5.74
C TRP A 234 -3.58 -15.52 4.47
N PHE A 235 -3.57 -14.88 3.30
CA PHE A 235 -3.69 -15.59 2.01
C PHE A 235 -2.44 -16.39 1.68
N MET A 236 -1.25 -15.93 2.07
CA MET A 236 -0.02 -16.73 1.94
C MET A 236 -0.14 -18.09 2.63
N LEU A 237 -0.86 -18.17 3.75
CA LEU A 237 -0.98 -19.41 4.53
C LEU A 237 -2.26 -20.21 4.23
N HIS A 238 -3.35 -19.54 3.84
CA HIS A 238 -4.68 -20.17 3.80
C HIS A 238 -5.30 -20.28 2.40
N LEU A 239 -4.82 -19.54 1.40
CA LEU A 239 -5.37 -19.53 0.04
C LEU A 239 -4.46 -20.31 -0.90
N ASP A 240 -4.96 -21.42 -1.38
CA ASP A 240 -4.22 -22.31 -2.29
C ASP A 240 -3.80 -21.58 -3.57
N GLY A 241 -2.52 -21.68 -3.95
CA GLY A 241 -1.98 -21.06 -5.15
C GLY A 241 -1.62 -19.56 -4.99
N TYR A 242 -1.94 -18.95 -3.85
CA TYR A 242 -1.64 -17.54 -3.60
C TYR A 242 -0.12 -17.28 -3.54
N ALA A 243 0.60 -18.09 -2.78
CA ALA A 243 2.05 -17.93 -2.61
C ALA A 243 2.80 -18.00 -3.93
N GLU A 244 2.45 -18.95 -4.80
CA GLU A 244 3.03 -19.12 -6.13
C GLU A 244 2.69 -17.95 -7.04
N ALA A 245 1.43 -17.52 -7.06
CA ALA A 245 0.97 -16.37 -7.86
C ALA A 245 1.63 -15.06 -7.38
N ARG A 246 1.76 -14.88 -6.06
CA ARG A 246 2.42 -13.74 -5.44
C ARG A 246 3.91 -13.67 -5.79
N LYS A 247 4.61 -14.81 -5.67
CA LYS A 247 6.02 -14.95 -6.05
C LYS A 247 6.24 -14.71 -7.55
N ALA A 248 5.28 -15.11 -8.38
CA ALA A 248 5.32 -14.87 -9.82
C ALA A 248 4.96 -13.43 -10.22
N GLY A 249 4.68 -12.53 -9.26
CA GLY A 249 4.29 -11.14 -9.52
C GLY A 249 2.90 -10.96 -10.13
N LYS A 250 2.06 -12.01 -10.11
CA LYS A 250 0.68 -11.96 -10.63
C LYS A 250 -0.29 -11.31 -9.65
N ILE A 251 0.05 -11.28 -8.37
CA ILE A 251 -0.74 -10.64 -7.33
C ILE A 251 0.01 -9.41 -6.84
N ILE A 252 -0.66 -8.26 -6.85
CA ILE A 252 -0.12 -6.96 -6.46
C ILE A 252 -0.98 -6.40 -5.33
N PRO A 253 -0.55 -6.52 -4.06
CA PRO A 253 -1.22 -5.87 -2.95
C PRO A 253 -0.90 -4.37 -2.92
N ILE A 254 -1.91 -3.58 -2.60
CA ILE A 254 -1.83 -2.14 -2.45
C ILE A 254 -2.36 -1.79 -1.05
N ASP A 255 -1.50 -1.23 -0.22
CA ASP A 255 -1.89 -0.79 1.13
C ASP A 255 -2.51 0.60 1.06
N THR A 256 -3.83 0.70 1.27
CA THR A 256 -4.53 1.99 1.26
C THR A 256 -4.19 2.86 2.47
N ARG A 257 -3.68 2.28 3.55
CA ARG A 257 -3.11 3.04 4.67
C ARG A 257 -1.86 3.81 4.24
N ASP A 258 -1.06 3.26 3.33
CA ASP A 258 0.08 3.98 2.76
C ASP A 258 -0.36 5.08 1.80
N ILE A 259 -1.44 4.89 1.05
CA ILE A 259 -2.06 5.99 0.26
C ILE A 259 -2.47 7.13 1.19
N CYS A 260 -3.20 6.82 2.27
CA CYS A 260 -3.59 7.80 3.28
C CYS A 260 -2.37 8.56 3.83
N ARG A 261 -1.31 7.86 4.26
CA ARG A 261 -0.10 8.46 4.81
C ARG A 261 0.66 9.36 3.84
N ARG A 262 0.55 9.09 2.55
CA ARG A 262 1.24 9.87 1.51
C ARG A 262 0.48 11.11 1.11
N LEU A 263 -0.83 10.99 0.99
CA LEU A 263 -1.67 12.05 0.44
C LEU A 263 -2.30 12.94 1.51
N ASP A 264 -2.72 12.36 2.64
CA ASP A 264 -3.41 13.10 3.69
C ASP A 264 -2.41 13.84 4.61
N PRO A 265 -2.31 15.17 4.52
CA PRO A 265 -1.36 15.95 5.33
C PRO A 265 -1.67 15.87 6.83
N GLU A 266 -2.93 15.64 7.21
CA GLU A 266 -3.32 15.58 8.62
C GLU A 266 -2.71 14.37 9.34
N VAL A 267 -2.42 13.28 8.63
CA VAL A 267 -1.74 12.12 9.21
C VAL A 267 -0.35 12.47 9.78
N ARG A 268 0.29 13.52 9.25
CA ARG A 268 1.62 13.94 9.68
C ARG A 268 1.62 14.87 10.89
N ILE A 269 0.51 15.56 11.13
CA ILE A 269 0.38 16.57 12.19
C ILE A 269 -0.45 16.08 13.37
N LEU A 270 -1.34 15.11 13.18
CA LEU A 270 -2.14 14.54 14.26
C LEU A 270 -1.33 13.57 15.12
N PRO A 271 -1.61 13.51 16.44
CA PRO A 271 -0.96 12.56 17.34
C PRO A 271 -1.14 11.11 16.87
N ARG A 272 -0.10 10.29 16.95
CA ARG A 272 -0.14 8.86 16.55
C ARG A 272 -1.18 8.07 17.35
N GLU A 273 -1.39 8.45 18.61
CA GLU A 273 -2.35 7.83 19.53
C GLU A 273 -3.79 7.97 19.05
N SER A 274 -4.08 9.01 18.27
CA SER A 274 -5.40 9.20 17.65
C SER A 274 -5.62 8.32 16.41
N SER A 275 -4.66 7.47 16.05
CA SER A 275 -4.72 6.58 14.88
C SER A 275 -5.13 7.30 13.59
N PRO A 276 -4.46 8.40 13.19
CA PRO A 276 -4.94 9.25 12.11
C PRO A 276 -5.00 8.55 10.75
N ALA A 277 -4.27 7.46 10.57
CA ALA A 277 -4.29 6.64 9.35
C ALA A 277 -5.19 5.40 9.45
N SER A 278 -6.11 5.30 10.45
CA SER A 278 -7.16 4.29 10.43
C SER A 278 -8.18 4.59 9.33
N LEU A 279 -8.86 3.57 8.83
CA LEU A 279 -9.88 3.74 7.79
C LEU A 279 -11.00 4.67 8.27
N GLU A 280 -11.49 4.48 9.49
CA GLU A 280 -12.54 5.30 10.10
C GLU A 280 -12.17 6.80 10.13
N ASN A 281 -10.99 7.13 10.62
CA ASN A 281 -10.55 8.52 10.73
C ASN A 281 -10.27 9.15 9.36
N TRP A 282 -9.69 8.39 8.44
CA TRP A 282 -9.47 8.85 7.08
C TRP A 282 -10.78 9.07 6.34
N ALA A 283 -11.73 8.13 6.42
CA ALA A 283 -13.05 8.22 5.82
C ALA A 283 -13.86 9.42 6.33
N ARG A 284 -13.76 9.72 7.64
CA ARG A 284 -14.38 10.94 8.20
C ARG A 284 -13.79 12.21 7.61
N ARG A 285 -12.46 12.29 7.48
CA ARG A 285 -11.81 13.46 6.87
C ARG A 285 -12.15 13.62 5.38
N ARG A 286 -12.36 12.52 4.67
CA ARG A 286 -12.76 12.53 3.24
C ARG A 286 -14.27 12.62 3.06
N GLY A 287 -15.06 12.65 4.13
CA GLY A 287 -16.52 12.77 4.08
C GLY A 287 -17.25 11.52 3.58
N THR A 288 -16.58 10.38 3.50
CA THR A 288 -17.16 9.09 3.10
C THR A 288 -17.79 8.32 4.25
N LEU A 289 -17.49 8.72 5.49
CA LEU A 289 -18.14 8.27 6.72
C LEU A 289 -18.60 9.49 7.51
N LYS A 290 -19.87 9.49 7.96
CA LYS A 290 -20.40 10.60 8.75
C LYS A 290 -19.78 10.62 10.16
N PRO A 291 -19.69 11.79 10.82
CA PRO A 291 -19.13 11.89 12.17
C PRO A 291 -19.82 11.01 13.23
N SER A 292 -21.13 10.75 13.05
CA SER A 292 -21.94 9.91 13.95
C SER A 292 -21.85 8.41 13.65
N GLU A 293 -21.28 8.02 12.51
CA GLU A 293 -21.13 6.62 12.09
C GLU A 293 -19.77 6.08 12.51
N LYS A 294 -19.69 4.76 12.67
CA LYS A 294 -18.45 4.03 12.94
C LYS A 294 -18.18 3.04 11.82
N GLU A 295 -16.93 2.71 11.64
CA GLU A 295 -16.49 1.56 10.85
C GLU A 295 -17.17 0.30 11.40
N ARG A 296 -17.65 -0.57 10.51
CA ARG A 296 -18.50 -1.70 10.90
C ARG A 296 -17.71 -2.95 11.21
N HIS A 297 -16.46 -3.00 10.80
CA HIS A 297 -15.60 -4.18 10.89
C HIS A 297 -16.29 -5.44 10.32
N LEU A 298 -16.84 -5.29 9.11
CA LEU A 298 -17.45 -6.35 8.32
C LEU A 298 -16.92 -6.26 6.90
N GLY A 299 -16.22 -7.27 6.45
CA GLY A 299 -15.42 -7.29 5.24
C GLY A 299 -15.97 -6.49 4.05
N LEU A 300 -17.22 -6.69 3.62
CA LEU A 300 -17.76 -5.95 2.48
C LEU A 300 -18.04 -4.47 2.78
N ASP A 301 -18.53 -4.15 3.99
CA ASP A 301 -18.81 -2.77 4.37
C ASP A 301 -17.52 -1.96 4.42
N ASP A 302 -16.44 -2.56 4.94
CA ASP A 302 -15.14 -1.90 5.05
C ASP A 302 -14.43 -1.80 3.69
N VAL A 303 -14.62 -2.77 2.82
CA VAL A 303 -14.17 -2.68 1.41
C VAL A 303 -14.84 -1.52 0.68
N ASP A 304 -16.17 -1.39 0.78
CA ASP A 304 -16.91 -0.28 0.14
C ASP A 304 -16.46 1.07 0.70
N LEU A 305 -16.35 1.18 2.02
CA LEU A 305 -15.85 2.39 2.68
C LEU A 305 -14.43 2.74 2.22
N MET A 306 -13.54 1.76 2.18
CA MET A 306 -12.14 1.92 1.77
C MET A 306 -12.04 2.41 0.32
N LEU A 307 -12.72 1.77 -0.62
CA LEU A 307 -12.66 2.13 -2.05
C LEU A 307 -13.21 3.54 -2.29
N ARG A 308 -14.35 3.89 -1.67
CA ARG A 308 -14.91 5.25 -1.75
C ARG A 308 -13.98 6.29 -1.12
N THR A 309 -13.28 5.92 -0.05
CA THR A 309 -12.34 6.83 0.62
C THR A 309 -11.09 7.08 -0.23
N VAL A 310 -10.55 6.04 -0.87
CA VAL A 310 -9.46 6.18 -1.86
C VAL A 310 -9.89 7.09 -3.01
N GLN A 311 -11.09 6.88 -3.56
CA GLN A 311 -11.64 7.71 -4.64
C GLN A 311 -11.76 9.18 -4.22
N ALA A 312 -12.30 9.44 -3.03
CA ALA A 312 -12.46 10.78 -2.50
C ALA A 312 -11.09 11.48 -2.28
N GLU A 313 -10.09 10.75 -1.78
CA GLU A 313 -8.74 11.26 -1.64
C GLU A 313 -8.11 11.61 -3.00
N PHE A 314 -8.22 10.72 -3.99
CA PHE A 314 -7.68 10.97 -5.33
C PHE A 314 -8.38 12.15 -6.01
N LYS A 315 -9.70 12.30 -5.82
CA LYS A 315 -10.47 13.43 -6.32
C LYS A 315 -10.03 14.75 -5.69
N GLU A 316 -9.84 14.78 -4.37
CA GLU A 316 -9.37 15.96 -3.65
C GLU A 316 -7.95 16.38 -4.08
N ARG A 317 -7.11 15.42 -4.45
CA ARG A 317 -5.74 15.68 -4.93
C ARG A 317 -5.62 15.88 -6.44
N ASN A 318 -6.74 15.96 -7.17
CA ASN A 318 -6.76 16.14 -8.63
C ASN A 318 -5.93 15.09 -9.36
N MET A 319 -6.01 13.81 -8.93
CA MET A 319 -5.23 12.70 -9.48
C MET A 319 -5.94 11.97 -10.62
N PHE A 320 -7.20 12.29 -10.90
CA PHE A 320 -8.00 11.71 -11.99
C PHE A 320 -7.88 12.45 -13.32
#